data_553ec9b8cc0ec5a32d801faa96c914c9
#
_entry.id   553ec9b8cc0ec5a32d801faa96c914c9
#
_cell.length_a   1.000
_cell.length_b   1.000
_cell.length_c   1.000
_cell.angle_alpha   90.00
_cell.angle_beta   90.00
_cell.angle_gamma   90.00
#
_symmetry.space_group_name_H-M   'P 1'
#
loop_
_entity.id
_entity.type
_entity.pdbx_description
1 polymer ?
#
loop_
_entity_poly.entity_id
_entity_poly.type
_entity_poly.pdbx_seq_one_letter_code
_entity_poly.pdbx_strand_id
1 'polypeptide(L)'
;SHVLELAAEQAAQRRQFGQPIADFQMVQQMLADSVIEINAARLMVLHAAWQIDQGADARDWISMVKVQAAETLGRVVDRAVQIYGGMGYCKELPIERYYRDARIYRIFDGTSEIHRGSIARSLRRHGAALFDVDR
;
A
#
# COMPACT_ATOMS: atom_id res chain seq x y z
N SER A 1 5.22 0.08 6.68
CA SER A 1 6.58 0.64 6.59
C SER A 1 7.67 -0.41 6.79
N HIS A 2 7.54 -1.31 7.78
CA HIS A 2 8.61 -2.26 8.14
C HIS A 2 9.15 -3.10 6.95
N VAL A 3 8.30 -3.66 6.12
CA VAL A 3 8.74 -4.42 4.93
C VAL A 3 9.55 -3.57 3.94
N LEU A 4 9.25 -2.30 3.83
CA LEU A 4 10.01 -1.37 2.99
C LEU A 4 11.39 -1.07 3.59
N GLU A 5 11.49 -0.94 4.91
CA GLU A 5 12.78 -0.80 5.62
C GLU A 5 13.68 -1.98 5.35
N LEU A 6 13.15 -3.21 5.52
CA LEU A 6 13.87 -4.45 5.20
C LEU A 6 14.32 -4.49 3.72
N ALA A 7 13.45 -4.09 2.79
CA ALA A 7 13.79 -4.05 1.36
C ALA A 7 14.88 -3.03 1.04
N ALA A 8 14.86 -1.86 1.68
CA ALA A 8 15.89 -0.83 1.52
C ALA A 8 17.24 -1.27 2.08
N GLU A 9 17.25 -1.92 3.26
CA GLU A 9 18.48 -2.51 3.84
C GLU A 9 19.06 -3.59 2.95
N GLN A 10 18.23 -4.50 2.44
CA GLN A 10 18.64 -5.53 1.49
C GLN A 10 19.23 -4.90 0.23
N ALA A 11 18.58 -3.88 -0.31
CA ALA A 11 19.07 -3.23 -1.53
C ALA A 11 20.44 -2.55 -1.33
N ALA A 12 20.69 -1.99 -0.16
CA ALA A 12 21.97 -1.35 0.19
C ALA A 12 23.09 -2.37 0.40
N GLN A 13 22.78 -3.55 0.94
CA GLN A 13 23.78 -4.57 1.29
C GLN A 13 24.07 -5.52 0.12
N ARG A 14 23.06 -5.93 -0.64
CA ARG A 14 23.21 -6.89 -1.74
C ARG A 14 23.96 -6.26 -2.90
N ARG A 15 25.03 -6.90 -3.33
CA ARG A 15 25.85 -6.47 -4.47
C ARG A 15 25.65 -7.39 -5.67
N GLN A 16 25.50 -6.79 -6.83
CA GLN A 16 25.50 -7.47 -8.14
C GLN A 16 26.15 -6.55 -9.17
N PHE A 17 26.80 -7.12 -10.17
CA PHE A 17 27.48 -6.37 -11.24
C PHE A 17 28.44 -5.30 -10.71
N GLY A 18 29.11 -5.59 -9.59
CA GLY A 18 30.14 -4.74 -9.00
C GLY A 18 29.65 -3.62 -8.07
N GLN A 19 28.33 -3.45 -7.88
CA GLN A 19 27.75 -2.37 -7.06
C GLN A 19 26.57 -2.86 -6.20
N PRO A 20 26.14 -2.10 -5.17
CA PRO A 20 24.91 -2.38 -4.46
C PRO A 20 23.71 -2.35 -5.41
N ILE A 21 22.72 -3.23 -5.19
CA ILE A 21 21.53 -3.21 -6.07
C ILE A 21 20.69 -1.92 -5.90
N ALA A 22 20.85 -1.20 -4.79
CA ALA A 22 20.25 0.12 -4.58
C ALA A 22 20.71 1.17 -5.61
N ASP A 23 21.83 0.95 -6.30
CA ASP A 23 22.36 1.89 -7.31
C ASP A 23 21.72 1.70 -8.70
N PHE A 24 20.92 0.64 -8.88
CA PHE A 24 20.19 0.43 -10.12
C PHE A 24 18.86 1.20 -10.13
N GLN A 25 18.62 1.93 -11.21
CA GLN A 25 17.41 2.79 -11.34
C GLN A 25 16.09 2.02 -11.16
N MET A 26 16.01 0.76 -11.63
CA MET A 26 14.82 -0.06 -11.46
C MET A 26 14.54 -0.39 -9.98
N VAL A 27 15.58 -0.58 -9.15
CA VAL A 27 15.43 -0.79 -7.71
C VAL A 27 15.07 0.51 -7.01
N GLN A 28 15.72 1.61 -7.40
CA GLN A 28 15.39 2.95 -6.89
C GLN A 28 13.92 3.31 -7.14
N GLN A 29 13.40 3.00 -8.33
CA GLN A 29 11.99 3.19 -8.65
C GLN A 29 11.08 2.38 -7.72
N MET A 30 11.37 1.10 -7.50
CA MET A 30 10.58 0.25 -6.60
C MET A 30 10.51 0.82 -5.18
N LEU A 31 11.63 1.33 -4.66
CA LEU A 31 11.72 1.94 -3.34
C LEU A 31 10.97 3.27 -3.29
N ALA A 32 11.19 4.15 -4.26
CA ALA A 32 10.55 5.47 -4.34
C ALA A 32 9.02 5.35 -4.46
N ASP A 33 8.53 4.53 -5.38
CA ASP A 33 7.09 4.26 -5.54
C ASP A 33 6.47 3.74 -4.26
N SER A 34 7.18 2.86 -3.54
CA SER A 34 6.70 2.32 -2.26
C SER A 34 6.58 3.40 -1.18
N VAL A 35 7.55 4.32 -1.11
CA VAL A 35 7.49 5.49 -0.18
C VAL A 35 6.29 6.36 -0.50
N ILE A 36 6.10 6.72 -1.78
CA ILE A 36 5.01 7.58 -2.25
C ILE A 36 3.66 6.95 -1.91
N GLU A 37 3.47 5.69 -2.28
CA GLU A 37 2.20 4.98 -2.07
C GLU A 37 1.87 4.78 -0.59
N ILE A 38 2.85 4.47 0.26
CA ILE A 38 2.65 4.33 1.71
C ILE A 38 2.24 5.67 2.32
N ASN A 39 2.90 6.77 1.95
CA ASN A 39 2.57 8.08 2.48
C ASN A 39 1.17 8.54 2.04
N ALA A 40 0.82 8.34 0.78
CA ALA A 40 -0.53 8.62 0.28
C ALA A 40 -1.60 7.83 1.06
N ALA A 41 -1.41 6.52 1.22
CA ALA A 41 -2.33 5.69 1.99
C ALA A 41 -2.43 6.14 3.46
N ARG A 42 -1.31 6.50 4.09
CA ARG A 42 -1.27 6.99 5.48
C ARG A 42 -2.05 8.30 5.64
N LEU A 43 -1.87 9.25 4.74
CA LEU A 43 -2.60 10.51 4.77
C LEU A 43 -4.11 10.29 4.63
N MET A 44 -4.53 9.38 3.75
CA MET A 44 -5.95 9.02 3.62
C MET A 44 -6.50 8.39 4.91
N VAL A 45 -5.73 7.53 5.59
CA VAL A 45 -6.14 6.96 6.89
C VAL A 45 -6.31 8.05 7.94
N LEU A 46 -5.34 8.97 8.03
CA LEU A 46 -5.41 10.08 9.00
C LEU A 46 -6.59 10.99 8.72
N HIS A 47 -6.88 11.28 7.45
CA HIS A 47 -8.04 12.08 7.07
C HIS A 47 -9.35 11.37 7.42
N ALA A 48 -9.50 10.08 7.13
CA ALA A 48 -10.69 9.32 7.52
C ALA A 48 -10.89 9.28 9.05
N ALA A 49 -9.81 9.12 9.81
CA ALA A 49 -9.85 9.16 11.28
C ALA A 49 -10.30 10.54 11.78
N TRP A 50 -9.73 11.60 11.23
CA TRP A 50 -10.13 12.97 11.56
C TRP A 50 -11.62 13.23 11.28
N GLN A 51 -12.15 12.77 10.14
CA GLN A 51 -13.58 12.88 9.81
C GLN A 51 -14.45 12.18 10.87
N ILE A 52 -14.04 11.00 11.33
CA ILE A 52 -14.75 10.28 12.40
C ILE A 52 -14.71 11.08 13.69
N ASP A 53 -13.58 11.66 14.06
CA ASP A 53 -13.42 12.47 15.28
C ASP A 53 -14.28 13.74 15.25
N GLN A 54 -14.54 14.30 14.05
CA GLN A 54 -15.47 15.42 13.87
C GLN A 54 -16.95 15.00 13.88
N GLY A 55 -17.26 13.71 14.01
CA GLY A 55 -18.63 13.21 13.96
C GLY A 55 -19.24 13.17 12.55
N ALA A 56 -18.43 13.30 11.51
CA ALA A 56 -18.87 13.25 10.12
C ALA A 56 -19.13 11.82 9.64
N ASP A 57 -19.92 11.68 8.56
CA ASP A 57 -20.11 10.38 7.89
C ASP A 57 -18.90 10.00 7.04
N ALA A 58 -17.98 9.25 7.62
CA ALA A 58 -16.74 8.84 6.98
C ALA A 58 -16.84 7.56 6.12
N ARG A 59 -18.04 7.01 5.84
CA ARG A 59 -18.22 5.72 5.15
C ARG A 59 -17.51 5.67 3.78
N ASP A 60 -17.58 6.75 3.03
CA ASP A 60 -16.93 6.84 1.72
C ASP A 60 -15.41 6.87 1.86
N TRP A 61 -14.90 7.64 2.82
CA TRP A 61 -13.48 7.67 3.14
C TRP A 61 -12.96 6.31 3.62
N ILE A 62 -13.70 5.62 4.49
CA ILE A 62 -13.37 4.26 4.95
C ILE A 62 -13.25 3.30 3.75
N SER A 63 -14.19 3.37 2.80
CA SER A 63 -14.16 2.55 1.60
C SER A 63 -12.95 2.87 0.71
N MET A 64 -12.63 4.15 0.51
CA MET A 64 -11.46 4.58 -0.26
C MET A 64 -10.14 4.15 0.42
N VAL A 65 -10.03 4.34 1.73
CA VAL A 65 -8.88 3.91 2.54
C VAL A 65 -8.68 2.41 2.44
N LYS A 66 -9.76 1.61 2.58
CA LYS A 66 -9.66 0.14 2.50
C LYS A 66 -9.08 -0.32 1.17
N VAL A 67 -9.56 0.23 0.07
CA VAL A 67 -9.03 -0.09 -1.27
C VAL A 67 -7.58 0.35 -1.38
N GLN A 68 -7.30 1.63 -1.10
CA GLN A 68 -5.96 2.20 -1.29
C GLN A 68 -4.92 1.47 -0.45
N ALA A 69 -5.20 1.26 0.84
CA ALA A 69 -4.25 0.61 1.75
C ALA A 69 -3.99 -0.86 1.38
N ALA A 70 -5.04 -1.63 1.05
CA ALA A 70 -4.90 -3.04 0.68
C ALA A 70 -4.12 -3.23 -0.63
N GLU A 71 -4.40 -2.39 -1.64
CA GLU A 71 -3.69 -2.45 -2.93
C GLU A 71 -2.24 -1.96 -2.79
N THR A 72 -1.99 -0.89 -2.03
CA THR A 72 -0.64 -0.41 -1.72
C THR A 72 0.16 -1.47 -0.98
N LEU A 73 -0.42 -2.10 0.04
CA LEU A 73 0.25 -3.18 0.78
C LEU A 73 0.68 -4.30 -0.17
N GLY A 74 -0.22 -4.74 -1.07
CA GLY A 74 0.09 -5.77 -2.06
C GLY A 74 1.28 -5.39 -2.95
N ARG A 75 1.28 -4.17 -3.50
CA ARG A 75 2.38 -3.70 -4.37
C ARG A 75 3.71 -3.55 -3.63
N VAL A 76 3.69 -3.04 -2.41
CA VAL A 76 4.91 -2.83 -1.60
C VAL A 76 5.55 -4.17 -1.23
N VAL A 77 4.76 -5.16 -0.81
CA VAL A 77 5.31 -6.48 -0.47
C VAL A 77 5.79 -7.24 -1.71
N ASP A 78 5.13 -7.07 -2.87
CA ASP A 78 5.55 -7.63 -4.14
C ASP A 78 6.93 -7.09 -4.56
N ARG A 79 7.12 -5.77 -4.49
CA ARG A 79 8.41 -5.14 -4.74
C ARG A 79 9.48 -5.61 -3.75
N ALA A 80 9.13 -5.81 -2.49
CA ALA A 80 10.06 -6.34 -1.49
C ALA A 80 10.53 -7.77 -1.84
N VAL A 81 9.60 -8.65 -2.23
CA VAL A 81 9.96 -10.00 -2.73
C VAL A 81 10.91 -9.89 -3.93
N GLN A 82 10.63 -8.99 -4.86
CA GLN A 82 11.46 -8.79 -6.04
C GLN A 82 12.88 -8.31 -5.69
N ILE A 83 13.01 -7.38 -4.74
CA ILE A 83 14.31 -6.85 -4.27
C ILE A 83 15.12 -7.94 -3.56
N TYR A 84 14.47 -8.79 -2.77
CA TYR A 84 15.11 -9.92 -2.11
C TYR A 84 15.46 -11.07 -3.07
N GLY A 85 14.80 -11.13 -4.24
CA GLY A 85 14.98 -12.21 -5.20
C GLY A 85 14.58 -13.57 -4.62
N GLY A 86 15.31 -14.63 -4.93
CA GLY A 86 15.00 -15.98 -4.46
C GLY A 86 14.85 -16.09 -2.94
N MET A 87 15.63 -15.35 -2.17
CA MET A 87 15.52 -15.32 -0.70
C MET A 87 14.20 -14.70 -0.20
N GLY A 88 13.60 -13.78 -0.96
CA GLY A 88 12.29 -13.21 -0.64
C GLY A 88 11.13 -14.19 -0.85
N TYR A 89 11.34 -15.21 -1.67
CA TYR A 89 10.38 -16.28 -1.94
C TYR A 89 10.48 -17.45 -0.95
N CYS A 90 11.65 -17.65 -0.33
CA CYS A 90 11.92 -18.72 0.59
C CYS A 90 11.44 -18.39 2.02
N LYS A 91 11.19 -19.43 2.84
CA LYS A 91 10.65 -19.29 4.20
C LYS A 91 11.67 -18.91 5.26
N GLU A 92 12.94 -18.86 4.91
CA GLU A 92 14.05 -18.48 5.81
C GLU A 92 13.97 -17.02 6.25
N LEU A 93 13.33 -16.18 5.44
CA LEU A 93 13.09 -14.77 5.75
C LEU A 93 11.59 -14.48 5.84
N PRO A 94 11.17 -13.44 6.58
CA PRO A 94 9.75 -13.14 6.78
C PRO A 94 9.06 -12.54 5.54
N ILE A 95 9.78 -12.28 4.45
CA ILE A 95 9.28 -11.54 3.28
C ILE A 95 8.16 -12.31 2.57
N GLU A 96 8.32 -13.63 2.33
CA GLU A 96 7.26 -14.47 1.73
C GLU A 96 5.98 -14.47 2.56
N ARG A 97 6.13 -14.44 3.90
CA ARG A 97 5.00 -14.40 4.81
C ARG A 97 4.26 -13.07 4.70
N TYR A 98 4.97 -11.94 4.66
CA TYR A 98 4.34 -10.63 4.45
C TYR A 98 3.60 -10.56 3.12
N TYR A 99 4.14 -11.14 2.05
CA TYR A 99 3.47 -11.21 0.74
C TYR A 99 2.18 -12.03 0.83
N ARG A 100 2.22 -13.20 1.40
CA ARG A 100 1.07 -14.08 1.57
C ARG A 100 0.00 -13.46 2.48
N ASP A 101 0.42 -12.91 3.62
CA ASP A 101 -0.49 -12.28 4.58
C ASP A 101 -1.12 -10.99 4.01
N ALA A 102 -0.38 -10.23 3.20
CA ALA A 102 -0.89 -9.04 2.52
C ALA A 102 -2.04 -9.37 1.54
N ARG A 103 -2.03 -10.53 0.92
CA ARG A 103 -3.00 -10.89 -0.12
C ARG A 103 -4.44 -10.95 0.40
N ILE A 104 -4.66 -11.36 1.65
CA ILE A 104 -5.98 -11.49 2.24
C ILE A 104 -6.69 -10.14 2.43
N TYR A 105 -5.93 -9.03 2.61
CA TYR A 105 -6.50 -7.70 2.83
C TYR A 105 -7.35 -7.18 1.66
N ARG A 106 -7.19 -7.75 0.46
CA ARG A 106 -8.05 -7.46 -0.69
C ARG A 106 -9.35 -8.25 -0.72
N ILE A 107 -9.53 -9.19 0.21
CA ILE A 107 -10.65 -10.14 0.24
C ILE A 107 -11.56 -9.93 1.43
N PHE A 108 -11.02 -9.93 2.66
CA PHE A 108 -11.82 -9.86 3.89
C PHE A 108 -12.28 -8.43 4.23
N ASP A 109 -13.25 -8.31 5.13
CA ASP A 109 -13.88 -7.05 5.54
C ASP A 109 -14.43 -6.22 4.36
N GLY A 110 -14.98 -6.92 3.38
CA GLY A 110 -15.37 -6.36 2.09
C GLY A 110 -14.24 -6.36 1.08
N THR A 111 -14.46 -7.01 -0.06
CA THR A 111 -13.44 -7.08 -1.11
C THR A 111 -13.15 -5.69 -1.70
N SER A 112 -11.98 -5.53 -2.30
CA SER A 112 -11.63 -4.30 -3.04
C SER A 112 -12.71 -3.93 -4.08
N GLU A 113 -13.35 -4.91 -4.70
CA GLU A 113 -14.42 -4.73 -5.69
C GLU A 113 -15.71 -4.21 -5.03
N ILE A 114 -16.09 -4.74 -3.87
CA ILE A 114 -17.27 -4.28 -3.11
C ILE A 114 -17.10 -2.81 -2.70
N HIS A 115 -15.93 -2.45 -2.18
CA HIS A 115 -15.64 -1.05 -1.82
C HIS A 115 -15.62 -0.13 -3.02
N ARG A 116 -15.02 -0.54 -4.17
CA ARG A 116 -15.09 0.24 -5.43
C ARG A 116 -16.53 0.44 -5.89
N GLY A 117 -17.36 -0.59 -5.79
CA GLY A 117 -18.79 -0.47 -6.09
C GLY A 117 -19.52 0.50 -5.17
N SER A 118 -19.16 0.57 -3.88
CA SER A 118 -19.71 1.55 -2.93
C SER A 118 -19.28 2.96 -3.30
N ILE A 119 -17.99 3.19 -3.56
CA ILE A 119 -17.46 4.50 -3.98
C ILE A 119 -18.15 4.99 -5.27
N ALA A 120 -18.31 4.11 -6.27
CA ALA A 120 -18.96 4.44 -7.52
C ALA A 120 -20.45 4.82 -7.33
N ARG A 121 -21.17 4.14 -6.43
CA ARG A 121 -22.55 4.51 -6.07
C ARG A 121 -22.60 5.84 -5.36
N SER A 122 -21.66 6.12 -4.46
CA SER A 122 -21.55 7.38 -3.75
C SER A 122 -21.27 8.54 -4.70
N LEU A 123 -20.36 8.35 -5.65
CA LEU A 123 -20.07 9.33 -6.70
C LEU A 123 -21.32 9.70 -7.51
N ARG A 124 -22.17 8.72 -7.84
CA ARG A 124 -23.44 8.98 -8.55
C ARG A 124 -24.44 9.79 -7.72
N ARG A 125 -24.39 9.66 -6.37
CA ARG A 125 -25.32 10.37 -5.46
C ARG A 125 -24.83 11.78 -5.13
N HIS A 126 -23.55 11.94 -4.91
CA HIS A 126 -22.96 13.15 -4.33
C HIS A 126 -22.16 13.98 -5.34
N GLY A 127 -21.84 13.42 -6.52
CA GLY A 127 -21.09 14.13 -7.55
C GLY A 127 -19.78 14.69 -7.05
N ALA A 128 -19.50 15.95 -7.37
CA ALA A 128 -18.25 16.63 -7.00
C ALA A 128 -18.02 16.75 -5.48
N ALA A 129 -19.09 16.70 -4.67
CA ALA A 129 -18.94 16.75 -3.21
C ALA A 129 -18.15 15.57 -2.62
N LEU A 130 -17.98 14.47 -3.38
CA LEU A 130 -17.14 13.34 -2.98
C LEU A 130 -15.65 13.69 -3.01
N PHE A 131 -15.26 14.71 -3.77
CA PHE A 131 -13.87 15.19 -3.88
C PHE A 131 -13.52 16.32 -2.92
N ASP A 132 -14.51 16.78 -2.15
CA ASP A 132 -14.30 17.84 -1.18
C ASP A 132 -13.68 17.26 0.09
N VAL A 133 -12.41 17.59 0.33
CA VAL A 133 -11.64 17.10 1.49
C VAL A 133 -11.97 17.84 2.78
N ASP A 134 -12.66 18.97 2.68
CA ASP A 134 -13.05 19.82 3.82
C ASP A 134 -14.46 19.47 4.35
N ARG A 135 -15.12 18.47 3.77
CA ARG A 135 -16.49 18.06 4.09
C ARG A 135 -16.54 16.98 5.16
#